data_7a8994e9d2ed56216908423f2a9bc893
#
_entry.id   7a8994e9d2ed56216908423f2a9bc893
#
_cell.length_a   1.000
_cell.length_b   1.000
_cell.length_c   1.000
_cell.angle_alpha   90.00
_cell.angle_beta   90.00
_cell.angle_gamma   90.00
#
_symmetry.space_group_name_H-M   'P 1'
#
loop_
_entity.id
_entity.type
_entity.pdbx_description
1 polymer ?
#
loop_
_entity_poly.entity_id
_entity_poly.type
_entity_poly.pdbx_seq_one_letter_code
_entity_poly.pdbx_strand_id
1 'polypeptide(L)'
;EPVAAFSIGSQLLRFNNNGLLGRITALVGLDIERLTILDKNGIANAKITPSGLLKVLGLPIGVNDLALLTPNDLANVNASVIDLIDAAINAGSDSLLNAGVNIAALVDLRAYLAAFQIANIKLPLGGDKGLLAVISAGGAASPIGAGLDAAIGLGDLVRTHLVAANGTNSVALGLGLPGILDANLTVVEPPRNAIGPANGQTKARSAQVRLTVNIGEQKNVSTPG
;
A
#
# COMPACT_ATOMS: atom_id res chain seq x y z
N GLU A 1 12.59 23.54 -7.02
CA GLU A 1 12.50 22.46 -8.02
C GLU A 1 11.07 21.91 -8.06
N PRO A 2 10.54 21.53 -9.23
CA PRO A 2 9.25 20.89 -9.32
C PRO A 2 9.29 19.54 -8.58
N VAL A 3 8.22 19.24 -7.83
CA VAL A 3 8.04 17.99 -7.10
C VAL A 3 6.98 17.15 -7.80
N ALA A 4 7.20 15.85 -7.87
CA ALA A 4 6.28 14.90 -8.45
C ALA A 4 6.04 13.72 -7.50
N ALA A 5 4.83 13.17 -7.56
CA ALA A 5 4.48 11.91 -6.93
C ALA A 5 4.28 10.85 -8.01
N PHE A 6 4.87 9.69 -7.79
CA PHE A 6 4.78 8.55 -8.69
C PHE A 6 4.23 7.33 -7.97
N SER A 7 3.30 6.63 -8.63
CA SER A 7 2.88 5.29 -8.25
C SER A 7 3.01 4.36 -9.45
N ILE A 8 3.30 3.09 -9.19
CA ILE A 8 3.34 2.06 -10.23
C ILE A 8 2.20 1.08 -9.96
N GLY A 9 1.18 1.12 -10.82
CA GLY A 9 0.12 0.11 -10.83
C GLY A 9 0.61 -1.17 -11.49
N SER A 10 0.42 -2.32 -10.83
CA SER A 10 0.63 -3.65 -11.39
C SER A 10 -0.71 -4.38 -11.50
N GLN A 11 -0.88 -5.20 -12.54
CA GLN A 11 -2.05 -6.08 -12.68
C GLN A 11 -2.19 -7.03 -11.46
N LEU A 12 -1.05 -7.45 -10.88
CA LEU A 12 -1.03 -8.29 -9.68
C LEU A 12 -1.56 -7.58 -8.43
N LEU A 13 -1.53 -6.25 -8.42
CA LEU A 13 -1.94 -5.42 -7.28
C LEU A 13 -3.32 -4.78 -7.47
N ARG A 14 -4.09 -5.20 -8.47
CA ARG A 14 -5.49 -4.75 -8.61
C ARG A 14 -6.35 -5.32 -7.50
N PHE A 15 -7.38 -4.57 -7.11
CA PHE A 15 -8.40 -5.05 -6.19
C PHE A 15 -9.34 -6.04 -6.91
N ASN A 16 -8.89 -7.29 -7.06
CA ASN A 16 -9.69 -8.38 -7.62
C ASN A 16 -9.31 -9.72 -6.96
N ASN A 17 -10.24 -10.66 -6.95
CA ASN A 17 -10.09 -11.97 -6.31
C ASN A 17 -8.98 -12.85 -6.93
N ASN A 18 -8.65 -12.65 -8.20
CA ASN A 18 -7.70 -13.50 -8.94
C ASN A 18 -6.25 -13.01 -8.82
N GLY A 19 -6.03 -11.77 -8.33
CA GLY A 19 -4.71 -11.18 -8.15
C GLY A 19 -4.05 -11.54 -6.81
N LEU A 20 -2.82 -11.08 -6.64
CA LEU A 20 -2.05 -11.25 -5.40
C LEU A 20 -2.83 -10.69 -4.19
N LEU A 21 -3.38 -9.48 -4.31
CA LEU A 21 -4.14 -8.84 -3.23
C LEU A 21 -5.38 -9.66 -2.84
N GLY A 22 -6.14 -10.18 -3.81
CA GLY A 22 -7.30 -11.02 -3.51
C GLY A 22 -6.94 -12.25 -2.69
N ARG A 23 -5.79 -12.86 -2.96
CA ARG A 23 -5.31 -14.02 -2.20
C ARG A 23 -4.81 -13.64 -0.80
N ILE A 24 -4.08 -12.54 -0.66
CA ILE A 24 -3.66 -12.01 0.64
C ILE A 24 -4.87 -11.71 1.52
N THR A 25 -5.87 -11.02 0.98
CA THR A 25 -7.05 -10.63 1.74
C THR A 25 -7.96 -11.81 2.06
N ALA A 26 -8.05 -12.82 1.18
CA ALA A 26 -8.79 -14.05 1.43
C ALA A 26 -8.24 -14.83 2.64
N LEU A 27 -6.92 -14.82 2.89
CA LEU A 27 -6.31 -15.47 4.06
C LEU A 27 -6.84 -14.92 5.39
N VAL A 28 -7.26 -13.67 5.42
CA VAL A 28 -7.78 -12.98 6.61
C VAL A 28 -9.30 -12.76 6.55
N GLY A 29 -9.98 -13.36 5.55
CA GLY A 29 -11.43 -13.27 5.38
C GLY A 29 -11.93 -11.90 4.89
N LEU A 30 -11.05 -11.04 4.37
CA LEU A 30 -11.42 -9.73 3.86
C LEU A 30 -11.89 -9.83 2.41
N ASP A 31 -13.07 -9.29 2.11
CA ASP A 31 -13.61 -9.20 0.75
C ASP A 31 -12.89 -8.07 -0.03
N ILE A 32 -12.04 -8.48 -0.97
CA ILE A 32 -11.26 -7.56 -1.80
C ILE A 32 -12.15 -6.69 -2.70
N GLU A 33 -13.34 -7.15 -3.06
CA GLU A 33 -14.23 -6.41 -3.95
C GLU A 33 -14.72 -5.12 -3.30
N ARG A 34 -14.84 -5.10 -1.96
CA ARG A 34 -15.16 -3.87 -1.22
C ARG A 34 -14.09 -2.78 -1.36
N LEU A 35 -12.85 -3.16 -1.67
CA LEU A 35 -11.76 -2.21 -1.91
C LEU A 35 -11.78 -1.61 -3.31
N THR A 36 -12.59 -2.14 -4.23
CA THR A 36 -12.67 -1.62 -5.61
C THR A 36 -13.16 -0.17 -5.67
N ILE A 37 -13.87 0.30 -4.64
CA ILE A 37 -14.28 1.71 -4.54
C ILE A 37 -13.08 2.67 -4.47
N LEU A 38 -11.91 2.19 -4.09
CA LEU A 38 -10.65 2.94 -4.03
C LEU A 38 -9.89 2.94 -5.37
N ASP A 39 -10.33 2.17 -6.35
CA ASP A 39 -9.71 2.15 -7.68
C ASP A 39 -9.93 3.48 -8.41
N LYS A 40 -9.11 3.71 -9.43
CA LYS A 40 -9.09 4.95 -10.22
C LYS A 40 -10.47 5.37 -10.77
N ASN A 41 -11.34 4.39 -11.02
CA ASN A 41 -12.71 4.60 -11.49
C ASN A 41 -13.75 4.33 -10.38
N GLY A 42 -13.31 4.12 -9.15
CA GLY A 42 -14.19 3.85 -8.02
C GLY A 42 -14.84 5.12 -7.47
N ILE A 43 -15.95 4.96 -6.77
CA ILE A 43 -16.76 6.07 -6.22
C ILE A 43 -16.05 6.83 -5.09
N ALA A 44 -15.00 6.27 -4.52
CA ALA A 44 -14.18 6.86 -3.47
C ALA A 44 -12.70 6.98 -3.90
N ASN A 45 -12.46 7.34 -5.17
CA ASN A 45 -11.12 7.60 -5.70
C ASN A 45 -10.50 8.85 -5.06
N ALA A 46 -10.13 8.73 -3.80
CA ALA A 46 -9.56 9.81 -3.00
C ALA A 46 -8.04 9.92 -3.21
N LYS A 47 -7.55 11.14 -3.01
CA LYS A 47 -6.12 11.42 -2.91
C LYS A 47 -5.80 11.94 -1.52
N ILE A 48 -4.61 11.64 -1.03
CA ILE A 48 -4.07 12.19 0.20
C ILE A 48 -2.68 12.79 -0.06
N THR A 49 -2.27 13.70 0.81
CA THR A 49 -0.92 14.23 0.82
C THR A 49 -0.21 13.81 2.09
N PRO A 50 1.13 13.72 2.12
CA PRO A 50 1.86 13.49 3.38
C PRO A 50 1.50 14.51 4.46
N SER A 51 1.36 15.80 4.11
CA SER A 51 0.93 16.84 5.05
C SER A 51 -0.47 16.58 5.62
N GLY A 52 -1.43 16.16 4.80
CA GLY A 52 -2.79 15.80 5.23
C GLY A 52 -2.80 14.57 6.14
N LEU A 53 -2.00 13.55 5.81
CA LEU A 53 -1.87 12.36 6.64
C LEU A 53 -1.24 12.68 8.01
N LEU A 54 -0.21 13.51 8.04
CA LEU A 54 0.46 13.92 9.28
C LEU A 54 -0.45 14.76 10.20
N LYS A 55 -1.40 15.50 9.66
CA LYS A 55 -2.43 16.20 10.47
C LYS A 55 -3.29 15.22 11.27
N VAL A 56 -3.56 14.03 10.72
CA VAL A 56 -4.32 12.97 11.41
C VAL A 56 -3.45 12.20 12.40
N LEU A 57 -2.23 11.89 12.02
CA LEU A 57 -1.29 11.06 12.81
C LEU A 57 -0.52 11.86 13.86
N GLY A 58 -0.41 13.17 13.67
CA GLY A 58 0.50 14.03 14.42
C GLY A 58 1.90 14.12 13.80
N LEU A 59 2.66 15.10 14.23
CA LEU A 59 4.06 15.27 13.85
C LEU A 59 4.97 14.31 14.60
N PRO A 60 6.09 13.88 14.02
CA PRO A 60 7.13 13.15 14.74
C PRO A 60 7.62 13.88 15.97
N ILE A 61 8.06 13.15 16.98
CA ILE A 61 8.60 13.74 18.22
C ILE A 61 9.78 14.69 17.88
N GLY A 62 9.70 15.91 18.41
CA GLY A 62 10.74 16.94 18.20
C GLY A 62 10.60 17.78 16.92
N VAL A 63 9.62 17.47 16.07
CA VAL A 63 9.29 18.30 14.89
C VAL A 63 8.08 19.17 15.21
N ASN A 64 8.25 20.48 15.17
CA ASN A 64 7.19 21.43 15.49
C ASN A 64 6.59 22.09 14.23
N ASP A 65 7.18 21.91 13.08
CA ASP A 65 6.77 22.52 11.81
C ASP A 65 6.91 21.52 10.67
N LEU A 66 5.82 21.33 9.91
CA LEU A 66 5.79 20.49 8.71
C LEU A 66 6.85 20.91 7.68
N ALA A 67 7.13 22.20 7.56
CA ALA A 67 8.13 22.73 6.61
C ALA A 67 9.55 22.23 6.88
N LEU A 68 9.85 21.82 8.11
CA LEU A 68 11.16 21.33 8.52
C LEU A 68 11.28 19.80 8.43
N LEU A 69 10.21 19.09 8.10
CA LEU A 69 10.15 17.64 8.07
C LEU A 69 11.09 17.07 7.01
N THR A 70 11.87 16.09 7.42
CA THR A 70 12.85 15.38 6.57
C THR A 70 12.36 13.97 6.20
N PRO A 71 12.93 13.32 5.16
CA PRO A 71 12.67 11.91 4.89
C PRO A 71 12.94 10.99 6.08
N ASN A 72 13.94 11.30 6.91
CA ASN A 72 14.25 10.53 8.12
C ASN A 72 13.16 10.63 9.18
N ASP A 73 12.51 11.77 9.32
CA ASP A 73 11.41 11.96 10.26
C ASP A 73 10.21 11.10 9.87
N LEU A 74 9.91 10.99 8.58
CA LEU A 74 8.83 10.14 8.08
C LEU A 74 9.05 8.66 8.37
N ALA A 75 10.29 8.22 8.53
CA ALA A 75 10.59 6.83 8.90
C ALA A 75 10.11 6.48 10.32
N ASN A 76 9.89 7.48 11.17
CA ASN A 76 9.41 7.32 12.54
C ASN A 76 7.88 7.45 12.66
N VAL A 77 7.19 7.82 11.59
CA VAL A 77 5.72 7.90 11.55
C VAL A 77 5.17 6.60 11.00
N ASN A 78 4.23 6.01 11.72
CA ASN A 78 3.58 4.77 11.32
C ASN A 78 2.11 5.01 11.04
N ALA A 79 1.60 4.42 9.96
CA ALA A 79 0.21 4.47 9.55
C ALA A 79 -0.35 3.07 9.28
N SER A 80 -1.63 2.89 9.60
CA SER A 80 -2.44 1.73 9.19
C SER A 80 -3.31 2.08 7.97
N VAL A 81 -3.97 1.10 7.37
CA VAL A 81 -4.99 1.37 6.33
C VAL A 81 -6.11 2.26 6.88
N ILE A 82 -6.49 2.06 8.15
CA ILE A 82 -7.51 2.87 8.80
C ILE A 82 -7.07 4.33 8.87
N ASP A 83 -5.83 4.59 9.28
CA ASP A 83 -5.29 5.97 9.35
C ASP A 83 -5.25 6.63 7.95
N LEU A 84 -4.93 5.88 6.89
CA LEU A 84 -4.94 6.37 5.52
C LEU A 84 -6.34 6.79 5.08
N ILE A 85 -7.36 5.98 5.41
CA ILE A 85 -8.75 6.30 5.07
C ILE A 85 -9.25 7.49 5.90
N ASP A 86 -8.92 7.57 7.19
CA ASP A 86 -9.27 8.70 8.05
C ASP A 86 -8.66 10.01 7.53
N ALA A 87 -7.42 9.97 7.04
CA ALA A 87 -6.79 11.12 6.38
C ALA A 87 -7.54 11.56 5.12
N ALA A 88 -8.01 10.59 4.31
CA ALA A 88 -8.79 10.89 3.11
C ALA A 88 -10.18 11.45 3.42
N ILE A 89 -10.86 10.94 4.45
CA ILE A 89 -12.15 11.47 4.94
C ILE A 89 -11.97 12.91 5.40
N ASN A 90 -10.95 13.19 6.21
CA ASN A 90 -10.67 14.54 6.72
C ASN A 90 -10.28 15.52 5.60
N ALA A 91 -9.48 15.05 4.62
CA ALA A 91 -9.12 15.87 3.46
C ALA A 91 -10.29 16.10 2.51
N GLY A 92 -11.27 15.19 2.47
CA GLY A 92 -12.42 15.27 1.57
C GLY A 92 -13.39 16.38 1.89
N SER A 93 -13.41 16.84 3.15
CA SER A 93 -14.26 17.97 3.57
C SER A 93 -13.69 19.35 3.20
N ASP A 94 -12.37 19.45 2.92
CA ASP A 94 -11.68 20.74 2.86
C ASP A 94 -10.94 21.05 1.55
N SER A 95 -10.87 20.15 0.56
CA SER A 95 -9.94 20.38 -0.54
C SER A 95 -10.45 20.04 -1.94
N LEU A 96 -10.01 20.84 -2.91
CA LEU A 96 -10.11 20.61 -4.35
C LEU A 96 -9.49 19.27 -4.80
N LEU A 97 -8.64 18.63 -3.97
CA LEU A 97 -8.01 17.35 -4.25
C LEU A 97 -9.01 16.19 -4.34
N ASN A 98 -10.09 16.28 -3.55
CA ASN A 98 -11.07 15.21 -3.41
C ASN A 98 -12.48 15.65 -3.85
N ALA A 99 -12.58 16.64 -4.74
CA ALA A 99 -13.85 17.04 -5.32
C ALA A 99 -14.53 15.83 -5.99
N GLY A 100 -15.75 15.52 -5.56
CA GLY A 100 -16.53 14.40 -6.08
C GLY A 100 -16.26 13.05 -5.43
N VAL A 101 -15.40 12.97 -4.40
CA VAL A 101 -15.20 11.74 -3.60
C VAL A 101 -16.43 11.46 -2.75
N ASN A 102 -16.89 10.22 -2.74
CA ASN A 102 -17.99 9.78 -1.88
C ASN A 102 -17.48 9.49 -0.46
N ILE A 103 -17.57 10.48 0.42
CA ILE A 103 -17.10 10.37 1.82
C ILE A 103 -17.89 9.32 2.59
N ALA A 104 -19.20 9.18 2.36
CA ALA A 104 -20.02 8.17 3.04
C ALA A 104 -19.51 6.75 2.71
N ALA A 105 -19.14 6.48 1.45
CA ALA A 105 -18.56 5.21 1.05
C ALA A 105 -17.18 4.95 1.72
N LEU A 106 -16.37 5.99 1.95
CA LEU A 106 -15.11 5.85 2.70
C LEU A 106 -15.37 5.53 4.18
N VAL A 107 -16.38 6.17 4.80
CA VAL A 107 -16.77 5.90 6.19
C VAL A 107 -17.26 4.45 6.33
N ASP A 108 -18.08 3.97 5.42
CA ASP A 108 -18.57 2.58 5.42
C ASP A 108 -17.42 1.59 5.21
N LEU A 109 -16.51 1.87 4.28
CA LEU A 109 -15.32 1.05 4.06
C LEU A 109 -14.41 1.02 5.30
N ARG A 110 -14.19 2.16 5.93
CA ARG A 110 -13.41 2.27 7.17
C ARG A 110 -14.01 1.40 8.28
N ALA A 111 -15.33 1.51 8.49
CA ALA A 111 -16.03 0.71 9.49
C ALA A 111 -15.91 -0.80 9.21
N TYR A 112 -16.03 -1.20 7.96
CA TYR A 112 -15.83 -2.59 7.55
C TYR A 112 -14.40 -3.06 7.81
N LEU A 113 -13.39 -2.30 7.40
CA LEU A 113 -11.97 -2.67 7.52
C LEU A 113 -11.47 -2.71 8.97
N ALA A 114 -12.08 -1.95 9.88
CA ALA A 114 -11.70 -1.91 11.30
C ALA A 114 -11.76 -3.30 11.97
N ALA A 115 -12.57 -4.23 11.47
CA ALA A 115 -12.68 -5.60 11.97
C ALA A 115 -11.50 -6.50 11.58
N PHE A 116 -10.65 -6.09 10.62
CA PHE A 116 -9.57 -6.91 10.08
C PHE A 116 -8.21 -6.48 10.60
N GLN A 117 -7.47 -7.42 11.18
CA GLN A 117 -6.15 -7.15 11.75
C GLN A 117 -5.18 -6.56 10.71
N ILE A 118 -5.18 -7.05 9.47
CA ILE A 118 -4.29 -6.56 8.42
C ILE A 118 -4.47 -5.07 8.13
N ALA A 119 -5.69 -4.54 8.27
CA ALA A 119 -5.99 -3.12 8.06
C ALA A 119 -5.55 -2.24 9.25
N ASN A 120 -5.30 -2.85 10.41
CA ASN A 120 -4.89 -2.18 11.64
C ASN A 120 -3.37 -2.27 11.90
N ILE A 121 -2.62 -3.07 11.12
CA ILE A 121 -1.17 -3.13 11.20
C ILE A 121 -0.60 -1.75 10.84
N LYS A 122 0.31 -1.25 11.68
CA LYS A 122 0.99 0.02 11.45
C LYS A 122 2.33 -0.22 10.76
N LEU A 123 2.54 0.45 9.62
CA LEU A 123 3.78 0.42 8.86
C LEU A 123 4.38 1.82 8.77
N PRO A 124 5.73 1.94 8.75
CA PRO A 124 6.38 3.24 8.62
C PRO A 124 6.00 3.93 7.31
N LEU A 125 5.83 5.24 7.35
CA LEU A 125 5.57 6.04 6.15
C LEU A 125 6.81 6.15 5.27
N GLY A 126 7.97 6.38 5.87
CA GLY A 126 9.23 6.55 5.15
C GLY A 126 10.26 5.46 5.49
N GLY A 127 11.51 5.69 5.10
CA GLY A 127 12.60 4.72 5.29
C GLY A 127 12.57 3.55 4.30
N ASP A 128 13.47 2.59 4.47
CA ASP A 128 13.64 1.47 3.52
C ASP A 128 12.46 0.52 3.44
N LYS A 129 11.68 0.41 4.51
CA LYS A 129 10.48 -0.43 4.60
C LYS A 129 9.18 0.37 4.59
N GLY A 130 9.26 1.68 4.32
CA GLY A 130 8.11 2.57 4.36
C GLY A 130 7.22 2.46 3.14
N LEU A 131 5.98 2.94 3.30
CA LEU A 131 4.96 3.02 2.24
C LEU A 131 5.37 4.00 1.13
N LEU A 132 6.19 5.00 1.47
CA LEU A 132 6.65 6.07 0.61
C LEU A 132 8.17 6.08 0.50
N ALA A 133 8.68 6.11 -0.71
CA ALA A 133 10.06 6.46 -1.00
C ALA A 133 10.15 7.98 -1.17
N VAL A 134 10.44 8.68 -0.09
CA VAL A 134 10.52 10.15 -0.09
C VAL A 134 11.95 10.59 -0.29
N ILE A 135 12.18 11.44 -1.29
CA ILE A 135 13.49 11.99 -1.62
C ILE A 135 13.43 13.52 -1.49
N SER A 136 14.32 14.08 -0.69
CA SER A 136 14.57 15.53 -0.65
C SER A 136 15.74 15.87 -1.60
N ALA A 137 15.68 17.03 -2.23
CA ALA A 137 16.76 17.52 -3.10
C ALA A 137 18.10 17.65 -2.38
N GLY A 138 18.08 17.91 -1.05
CA GLY A 138 19.27 18.02 -0.21
C GLY A 138 19.66 16.73 0.53
N GLY A 139 18.99 15.59 0.25
CA GLY A 139 19.25 14.32 0.91
C GLY A 139 18.33 14.03 2.10
N ALA A 140 18.54 12.88 2.76
CA ALA A 140 17.62 12.35 3.78
C ALA A 140 17.47 13.19 5.05
N ALA A 141 18.42 14.08 5.32
CA ALA A 141 18.40 15.02 6.45
C ALA A 141 17.94 16.44 6.08
N SER A 142 17.56 16.66 4.82
CA SER A 142 17.08 17.96 4.35
C SER A 142 15.55 17.98 4.28
N PRO A 143 14.90 19.15 4.47
CA PRO A 143 13.46 19.28 4.41
C PRO A 143 12.85 18.76 3.11
N ILE A 144 11.69 18.09 3.21
CA ILE A 144 10.96 17.56 2.07
C ILE A 144 10.34 18.69 1.24
N GLY A 145 9.95 19.79 1.90
CA GLY A 145 9.36 20.95 1.26
C GLY A 145 8.05 20.62 0.55
N ALA A 146 7.91 21.07 -0.72
CA ALA A 146 6.71 20.87 -1.52
C ALA A 146 6.32 19.38 -1.76
N GLY A 147 7.20 18.44 -1.46
CA GLY A 147 6.89 17.01 -1.50
C GLY A 147 5.83 16.59 -0.50
N LEU A 148 5.64 17.36 0.58
CA LEU A 148 4.59 17.12 1.58
C LEU A 148 3.18 17.35 1.02
N ASP A 149 3.04 18.14 -0.04
CA ASP A 149 1.77 18.46 -0.68
C ASP A 149 1.54 17.66 -1.96
N ALA A 150 2.45 16.74 -2.28
CA ALA A 150 2.30 15.87 -3.44
C ALA A 150 1.13 14.89 -3.24
N ALA A 151 0.15 14.93 -4.16
CA ALA A 151 -1.06 14.11 -4.07
C ALA A 151 -0.80 12.67 -4.50
N ILE A 152 -1.17 11.71 -3.67
CA ILE A 152 -1.08 10.27 -3.92
C ILE A 152 -2.47 9.66 -3.85
N GLY A 153 -2.77 8.71 -4.76
CA GLY A 153 -4.02 7.96 -4.72
C GLY A 153 -4.13 7.11 -3.46
N LEU A 154 -5.26 7.21 -2.75
CA LEU A 154 -5.53 6.39 -1.57
C LEU A 154 -5.47 4.90 -1.90
N GLY A 155 -6.04 4.48 -3.04
CA GLY A 155 -5.99 3.10 -3.49
C GLY A 155 -4.57 2.57 -3.68
N ASP A 156 -3.63 3.39 -4.16
CA ASP A 156 -2.24 3.01 -4.33
C ASP A 156 -1.55 2.78 -2.97
N LEU A 157 -1.82 3.63 -1.99
CA LEU A 157 -1.30 3.49 -0.64
C LEU A 157 -1.87 2.27 0.08
N VAL A 158 -3.18 2.04 -0.04
CA VAL A 158 -3.85 0.87 0.56
C VAL A 158 -3.31 -0.42 -0.05
N ARG A 159 -3.14 -0.50 -1.38
CA ARG A 159 -2.51 -1.66 -2.04
C ARG A 159 -1.10 -1.93 -1.52
N THR A 160 -0.28 -0.88 -1.49
CA THR A 160 1.09 -0.95 -0.96
C THR A 160 1.10 -1.46 0.47
N HIS A 161 0.22 -0.91 1.31
CA HIS A 161 0.11 -1.28 2.72
C HIS A 161 -0.27 -2.76 2.90
N LEU A 162 -1.32 -3.24 2.22
CA LEU A 162 -1.79 -4.63 2.35
C LEU A 162 -0.71 -5.64 1.92
N VAL A 163 0.02 -5.33 0.84
CA VAL A 163 1.14 -6.19 0.40
C VAL A 163 2.28 -6.16 1.39
N ALA A 164 2.66 -4.99 1.90
CA ALA A 164 3.73 -4.85 2.88
C ALA A 164 3.37 -5.48 4.23
N ALA A 165 2.12 -5.35 4.67
CA ALA A 165 1.61 -5.94 5.91
C ALA A 165 1.57 -7.48 5.86
N ASN A 166 1.41 -8.07 4.67
CA ASN A 166 1.54 -9.52 4.48
C ASN A 166 2.98 -10.01 4.71
N GLY A 167 3.97 -9.12 4.61
CA GLY A 167 5.38 -9.45 4.76
C GLY A 167 5.86 -10.45 3.71
N THR A 168 6.68 -11.41 4.15
CA THR A 168 7.24 -12.49 3.29
C THR A 168 6.37 -13.74 3.25
N ASN A 169 5.12 -13.67 3.75
CA ASN A 169 4.24 -14.84 3.74
C ASN A 169 3.94 -15.30 2.31
N SER A 170 4.06 -16.59 2.08
CA SER A 170 3.71 -17.20 0.81
C SER A 170 2.20 -17.31 0.67
N VAL A 171 1.71 -17.05 -0.54
CA VAL A 171 0.30 -17.17 -0.90
C VAL A 171 0.15 -18.29 -1.91
N ALA A 172 -0.61 -19.33 -1.54
CA ALA A 172 -0.91 -20.43 -2.45
C ALA A 172 -1.72 -19.94 -3.64
N LEU A 173 -1.27 -20.24 -4.86
CA LEU A 173 -1.96 -19.81 -6.08
C LEU A 173 -3.14 -20.70 -6.44
N GLY A 174 -3.27 -21.87 -5.79
CA GLY A 174 -4.32 -22.85 -6.08
C GLY A 174 -4.27 -23.33 -7.54
N LEU A 175 -3.07 -23.27 -8.15
CA LEU A 175 -2.84 -23.80 -9.48
C LEU A 175 -2.59 -25.30 -9.33
N GLY A 176 -3.51 -26.13 -9.69
CA GLY A 176 -3.14 -27.46 -9.91
C GLY A 176 -3.92 -28.56 -9.20
N LEU A 177 -3.41 -29.75 -9.33
CA LEU A 177 -3.93 -30.98 -8.77
C LEU A 177 -3.31 -31.12 -7.37
N PRO A 178 -4.12 -31.21 -6.30
CA PRO A 178 -3.62 -31.41 -4.95
C PRO A 178 -2.65 -32.60 -4.88
N GLY A 179 -1.46 -32.38 -4.32
CA GLY A 179 -0.43 -33.40 -4.18
C GLY A 179 0.43 -33.67 -5.42
N ILE A 180 0.14 -33.02 -6.56
CA ILE A 180 0.91 -33.17 -7.80
C ILE A 180 1.61 -31.85 -8.18
N LEU A 181 0.92 -30.74 -8.01
CA LEU A 181 1.43 -29.43 -8.35
C LEU A 181 1.00 -28.41 -7.30
N ASP A 182 1.96 -27.85 -6.58
CA ASP A 182 1.77 -26.74 -5.65
C ASP A 182 2.50 -25.50 -6.16
N ALA A 183 1.78 -24.40 -6.31
CA ALA A 183 2.38 -23.13 -6.69
C ALA A 183 2.14 -22.07 -5.61
N ASN A 184 3.23 -21.45 -5.15
CA ASN A 184 3.21 -20.42 -4.13
C ASN A 184 3.85 -19.12 -4.63
N LEU A 185 3.21 -18.00 -4.34
CA LEU A 185 3.72 -16.67 -4.62
C LEU A 185 4.16 -16.01 -3.33
N THR A 186 5.40 -15.54 -3.27
CA THR A 186 5.95 -14.81 -2.13
C THR A 186 6.35 -13.41 -2.56
N VAL A 187 5.96 -12.39 -1.79
CA VAL A 187 6.43 -11.02 -2.01
C VAL A 187 7.83 -10.91 -1.45
N VAL A 188 8.80 -10.62 -2.31
CA VAL A 188 10.22 -10.40 -1.93
C VAL A 188 10.43 -8.95 -1.54
N GLU A 189 9.92 -8.02 -2.33
CA GLU A 189 9.89 -6.59 -2.02
C GLU A 189 8.48 -6.04 -2.22
N PRO A 190 7.90 -5.32 -1.25
CA PRO A 190 6.62 -4.64 -1.42
C PRO A 190 6.75 -3.48 -2.42
N PRO A 191 5.64 -3.08 -3.05
CA PRO A 191 5.64 -1.89 -3.90
C PRO A 191 5.88 -0.64 -3.06
N ARG A 192 6.38 0.44 -3.68
CA ARG A 192 6.58 1.74 -3.01
C ARG A 192 6.17 2.88 -3.92
N ASN A 193 5.37 3.79 -3.38
CA ASN A 193 5.08 5.06 -4.01
C ASN A 193 6.25 6.03 -3.76
N ALA A 194 6.58 6.87 -4.73
CA ALA A 194 7.71 7.78 -4.61
C ALA A 194 7.26 9.24 -4.63
N ILE A 195 7.89 10.06 -3.81
CA ILE A 195 7.73 11.51 -3.77
C ILE A 195 9.11 12.13 -3.79
N GLY A 196 9.32 13.12 -4.63
CA GLY A 196 10.60 13.82 -4.67
C GLY A 196 10.72 14.76 -5.86
N PRO A 197 11.91 15.32 -6.08
CA PRO A 197 12.20 16.16 -7.23
C PRO A 197 11.85 15.47 -8.53
N ALA A 198 11.29 16.21 -9.49
CA ALA A 198 10.96 15.71 -10.82
C ALA A 198 12.25 15.55 -11.66
N ASN A 199 13.19 14.76 -11.18
CA ASN A 199 14.42 14.36 -11.83
C ASN A 199 14.58 12.84 -11.79
N GLY A 200 15.61 12.30 -12.42
CA GLY A 200 15.83 10.84 -12.50
C GLY A 200 16.13 10.13 -11.17
N GLN A 201 16.20 10.82 -10.04
CA GLN A 201 16.48 10.23 -8.73
C GLN A 201 15.20 9.69 -8.05
N THR A 202 14.04 10.30 -8.32
CA THR A 202 12.76 9.88 -7.74
C THR A 202 12.20 8.70 -8.51
N LYS A 203 12.14 7.52 -7.89
CA LYS A 203 11.71 6.26 -8.53
C LYS A 203 10.68 5.54 -7.67
N ALA A 204 9.49 5.31 -8.20
CA ALA A 204 8.55 4.35 -7.65
C ALA A 204 8.99 2.92 -8.00
N ARG A 205 8.62 1.94 -7.17
CA ARG A 205 8.91 0.53 -7.38
C ARG A 205 7.63 -0.29 -7.38
N SER A 206 7.56 -1.27 -8.28
CA SER A 206 6.53 -2.31 -8.23
C SER A 206 6.92 -3.39 -7.21
N ALA A 207 5.95 -4.25 -6.83
CA ALA A 207 6.25 -5.41 -6.01
C ALA A 207 7.17 -6.38 -6.78
N GLN A 208 8.18 -6.92 -6.09
CA GLN A 208 8.93 -8.08 -6.55
C GLN A 208 8.36 -9.34 -5.93
N VAL A 209 8.07 -10.33 -6.75
CA VAL A 209 7.46 -11.59 -6.33
C VAL A 209 8.30 -12.77 -6.78
N ARG A 210 8.34 -13.82 -5.95
CA ARG A 210 8.94 -15.10 -6.27
C ARG A 210 7.83 -16.13 -6.44
N LEU A 211 7.81 -16.80 -7.59
CA LEU A 211 6.97 -17.97 -7.84
C LEU A 211 7.78 -19.23 -7.51
N THR A 212 7.26 -20.04 -6.60
CA THR A 212 7.81 -21.37 -6.31
C THR A 212 6.79 -22.41 -6.75
N VAL A 213 7.21 -23.32 -7.60
CA VAL A 213 6.39 -24.42 -8.10
C VAL A 213 7.02 -25.73 -7.64
N ASN A 214 6.28 -26.50 -6.86
CA ASN A 214 6.67 -27.84 -6.43
C ASN A 214 5.85 -28.86 -7.23
N ILE A 215 6.55 -29.75 -7.91
CA ILE A 215 5.96 -30.86 -8.66
C ILE A 215 6.21 -32.13 -7.85
N GLY A 216 5.13 -32.71 -7.29
CA GLY A 216 5.24 -33.99 -6.57
C GLY A 216 5.46 -35.13 -7.53
N GLU A 217 6.37 -36.06 -7.20
CA GLU A 217 6.48 -37.36 -7.91
C GLU A 217 5.24 -38.19 -7.59
N GLN A 218 4.55 -38.67 -8.62
CA GLN A 218 3.58 -39.75 -8.44
C GLN A 218 4.37 -40.98 -7.93
N LYS A 219 4.20 -41.32 -6.65
CA LYS A 219 4.57 -42.65 -6.20
C LYS A 219 3.71 -43.64 -6.98
N ASN A 220 4.34 -44.38 -7.92
CA ASN A 220 3.74 -45.54 -8.51
C ASN A 220 3.36 -46.48 -7.38
N VAL A 221 2.08 -46.58 -7.09
CA VAL A 221 1.55 -47.65 -6.25
C VAL A 221 1.67 -48.91 -7.11
N SER A 222 2.75 -49.65 -6.91
CA SER A 222 2.85 -51.01 -7.44
C SER A 222 1.74 -51.81 -6.76
N THR A 223 0.76 -52.23 -7.53
CA THR A 223 -0.25 -53.19 -7.13
C THR A 223 0.50 -54.49 -6.79
N PRO A 224 0.34 -55.07 -5.58
CA PRO A 224 0.85 -56.42 -5.34
C PRO A 224 0.03 -57.39 -6.19
N GLY A 225 0.71 -58.17 -7.02
CA GLY A 225 0.14 -59.30 -7.73
C GLY A 225 -0.13 -60.46 -6.80
#